data_10543bbe727515599ab1324d7a611673
#
_entry.id   10543bbe727515599ab1324d7a611673
#
_cell.length_a   1.000
_cell.length_b   1.000
_cell.length_c   1.000
_cell.angle_alpha   90.00
_cell.angle_beta   90.00
_cell.angle_gamma   90.00
#
_symmetry.space_group_name_H-M   'P 1'
#
loop_
_entity.id
_entity.type
_entity.pdbx_description
1 polymer ?
#
loop_
_entity_poly.entity_id
_entity_poly.type
_entity_poly.pdbx_seq_one_letter_code
_entity_poly.pdbx_strand_id
1 'polypeptide(L)'
;NVHGETWQIEETEASVTGYKNQLTGKNYRYDDVPGEVSPAFSIGQYDWKTKKAFMGGDVIQATSKDVGWKRALDKVIINKALFCLTDDDVWFIFPKCRIVSREANTDKAIAIAVKGLVQEPGIEGVSSEYNYEEGQIKALQAWTTVTIVPTPSDATVKLDGVTVKSKQVNAGATVHYEVSKVGYVTQSGDIKTTPSEVDTTLKKEITLVKAQEW
;
A
#
# COMPACT_ATOMS: atom_id res chain seq x y z
N ASN A 1 -9.48 8.90 -14.94
CA ASN A 1 -9.79 7.58 -15.50
C ASN A 1 -8.67 7.16 -16.45
N VAL A 2 -8.17 5.94 -16.29
CA VAL A 2 -7.25 5.32 -17.25
C VAL A 2 -8.08 4.97 -18.49
N HIS A 3 -7.55 5.25 -19.68
CA HIS A 3 -8.19 4.90 -20.92
C HIS A 3 -8.14 3.38 -21.12
N GLY A 4 -9.25 2.77 -21.55
CA GLY A 4 -9.32 1.32 -21.80
C GLY A 4 -8.20 0.83 -22.72
N GLU A 5 -7.75 -0.40 -22.50
CA GLU A 5 -6.73 -1.10 -23.29
C GLU A 5 -5.34 -0.42 -23.38
N THR A 6 -5.08 0.59 -22.53
CA THR A 6 -3.78 1.29 -22.54
C THR A 6 -2.82 0.86 -21.42
N TRP A 7 -3.32 0.04 -20.48
CA TRP A 7 -2.49 -0.50 -19.41
C TRP A 7 -1.59 -1.62 -19.94
N GLN A 8 -0.30 -1.47 -19.67
CA GLN A 8 0.69 -2.50 -20.00
C GLN A 8 1.85 -2.42 -18.99
N ILE A 9 2.48 -3.55 -18.75
CA ILE A 9 3.74 -3.66 -18.01
C ILE A 9 4.79 -4.13 -18.99
N GLU A 10 5.84 -3.36 -19.18
CA GLU A 10 7.01 -3.74 -19.94
C GLU A 10 8.13 -4.11 -18.96
N GLU A 11 8.72 -5.27 -19.13
CA GLU A 11 9.93 -5.68 -18.43
C GLU A 11 11.01 -5.95 -19.47
N THR A 12 12.17 -5.32 -19.30
CA THR A 12 13.32 -5.59 -20.17
C THR A 12 14.01 -6.86 -19.73
N GLU A 13 14.58 -7.60 -20.68
CA GLU A 13 15.37 -8.79 -20.34
C GLU A 13 16.59 -8.40 -19.48
N ALA A 14 16.92 -9.25 -18.52
CA ALA A 14 18.17 -9.14 -17.78
C ALA A 14 19.37 -9.33 -18.72
N SER A 15 20.39 -8.49 -18.58
CA SER A 15 21.61 -8.64 -19.36
C SER A 15 22.67 -9.37 -18.55
N VAL A 16 23.28 -10.38 -19.16
CA VAL A 16 24.35 -11.19 -18.54
C VAL A 16 25.64 -10.98 -19.32
N THR A 17 26.65 -10.44 -18.66
CA THR A 17 27.98 -10.24 -19.23
C THR A 17 28.96 -11.26 -18.68
N GLY A 18 29.50 -12.12 -19.57
CA GLY A 18 30.50 -13.11 -19.19
C GLY A 18 31.93 -12.61 -19.38
N TYR A 19 32.77 -12.70 -18.36
CA TYR A 19 34.18 -12.38 -18.42
C TYR A 19 35.01 -13.65 -18.69
N LYS A 20 35.73 -13.65 -19.81
CA LYS A 20 36.54 -14.82 -20.26
C LYS A 20 37.95 -14.80 -19.72
N ASN A 21 38.44 -15.95 -19.32
CA ASN A 21 39.83 -16.17 -19.06
C ASN A 21 40.57 -16.27 -20.41
N GLN A 22 41.60 -15.47 -20.58
CA GLN A 22 42.40 -15.41 -21.82
C GLN A 22 43.11 -16.72 -22.16
N LEU A 23 43.48 -17.52 -21.15
CA LEU A 23 44.22 -18.77 -21.35
C LEU A 23 43.28 -19.94 -21.71
N THR A 24 42.08 -19.97 -21.15
CA THR A 24 41.17 -21.12 -21.31
C THR A 24 39.98 -20.83 -22.23
N GLY A 25 39.73 -19.56 -22.54
CA GLY A 25 38.56 -19.12 -23.32
C GLY A 25 37.20 -19.31 -22.61
N LYS A 26 37.21 -19.83 -21.37
CA LYS A 26 36.00 -20.06 -20.57
C LYS A 26 35.64 -18.85 -19.72
N ASN A 27 34.35 -18.61 -19.49
CA ASN A 27 33.93 -17.59 -18.56
C ASN A 27 34.28 -17.98 -17.13
N TYR A 28 34.92 -17.08 -16.39
CA TYR A 28 35.25 -17.25 -14.97
C TYR A 28 34.36 -16.40 -14.07
N ARG A 29 33.66 -15.42 -14.62
CA ARG A 29 32.74 -14.55 -13.91
C ARG A 29 31.57 -14.14 -14.83
N TYR A 30 30.39 -14.01 -14.26
CA TYR A 30 29.25 -13.37 -14.89
C TYR A 30 28.85 -12.14 -14.08
N ASP A 31 28.35 -11.14 -14.77
CA ASP A 31 27.80 -9.93 -14.19
C ASP A 31 26.38 -9.80 -14.70
N ASP A 32 25.41 -9.87 -13.78
CA ASP A 32 24.00 -9.91 -14.10
C ASP A 32 23.37 -8.54 -13.76
N VAL A 33 22.80 -7.88 -14.76
CA VAL A 33 22.03 -6.66 -14.56
C VAL A 33 20.55 -7.01 -14.72
N PRO A 34 19.74 -6.89 -13.66
CA PRO A 34 18.31 -7.16 -13.71
C PRO A 34 17.60 -6.30 -14.76
N GLY A 35 16.50 -6.82 -15.31
CA GLY A 35 15.62 -6.05 -16.19
C GLY A 35 14.93 -4.90 -15.45
N GLU A 36 14.52 -3.90 -16.21
CA GLU A 36 13.76 -2.76 -15.68
C GLU A 36 12.26 -2.98 -15.92
N VAL A 37 11.45 -2.81 -14.88
CA VAL A 37 9.99 -2.87 -14.94
C VAL A 37 9.43 -1.48 -15.18
N SER A 38 8.53 -1.35 -16.14
CA SER A 38 7.95 -0.08 -16.56
C SER A 38 6.44 -0.21 -16.81
N PRO A 39 5.57 0.04 -15.82
CA PRO A 39 4.14 0.17 -16.04
C PRO A 39 3.83 1.41 -16.88
N ALA A 40 2.96 1.26 -17.87
CA ALA A 40 2.54 2.35 -18.75
C ALA A 40 1.02 2.34 -18.94
N PHE A 41 0.43 3.54 -19.04
CA PHE A 41 -1.00 3.74 -19.29
C PHE A 41 -1.28 5.14 -19.81
N SER A 42 -2.48 5.36 -20.32
CA SER A 42 -2.94 6.68 -20.76
C SER A 42 -4.10 7.18 -19.91
N ILE A 43 -4.06 8.44 -19.52
CA ILE A 43 -5.13 9.12 -18.80
C ILE A 43 -5.92 9.93 -19.82
N GLY A 44 -7.16 9.51 -20.07
CA GLY A 44 -8.17 10.30 -20.79
C GLY A 44 -9.01 11.12 -19.83
N GLN A 45 -9.69 12.16 -20.30
CA GLN A 45 -10.60 12.98 -19.50
C GLN A 45 -9.97 13.46 -18.17
N TYR A 46 -8.92 14.21 -18.26
CA TYR A 46 -8.20 14.76 -17.10
C TYR A 46 -8.59 16.22 -16.84
N ASP A 47 -8.50 16.63 -15.57
CA ASP A 47 -8.51 18.02 -15.16
C ASP A 47 -7.09 18.62 -15.13
N TRP A 48 -7.00 19.95 -14.97
CA TRP A 48 -5.71 20.63 -14.93
C TRP A 48 -4.84 20.23 -13.72
N LYS A 49 -5.46 19.80 -12.62
CA LYS A 49 -4.76 19.32 -11.43
C LYS A 49 -4.11 17.96 -11.70
N THR A 50 -4.82 17.06 -12.36
CA THR A 50 -4.26 15.77 -12.82
C THR A 50 -3.10 16.01 -13.77
N LYS A 51 -3.23 16.94 -14.73
CA LYS A 51 -2.14 17.28 -15.64
C LYS A 51 -0.91 17.79 -14.89
N LYS A 52 -1.09 18.70 -13.92
CA LYS A 52 -0.01 19.15 -13.03
C LYS A 52 0.61 17.99 -12.25
N ALA A 53 -0.20 17.06 -11.73
CA ALA A 53 0.26 15.97 -10.90
C ALA A 53 1.14 14.95 -11.65
N PHE A 54 0.96 14.80 -12.97
CA PHE A 54 1.71 13.84 -13.80
C PHE A 54 2.76 14.50 -14.72
N MET A 55 2.58 15.76 -15.09
CA MET A 55 3.48 16.46 -16.01
C MET A 55 4.26 17.60 -15.35
N GLY A 56 3.94 17.92 -14.08
CA GLY A 56 4.46 19.12 -13.42
C GLY A 56 3.84 20.40 -13.97
N GLY A 57 4.52 21.53 -13.78
CA GLY A 57 3.98 22.83 -14.18
C GLY A 57 2.97 23.41 -13.21
N ASP A 58 2.22 24.44 -13.62
CA ASP A 58 1.26 25.12 -12.79
C ASP A 58 -0.11 25.23 -13.43
N VAL A 59 -1.15 25.14 -12.59
CA VAL A 59 -2.51 25.41 -12.99
C VAL A 59 -2.73 26.93 -13.08
N ILE A 60 -3.34 27.38 -14.16
CA ILE A 60 -3.73 28.79 -14.36
C ILE A 60 -5.15 28.93 -13.80
N GLN A 61 -5.32 29.87 -12.89
CA GLN A 61 -6.61 30.17 -12.28
C GLN A 61 -7.14 31.54 -12.74
N ALA A 62 -8.44 31.61 -12.98
CA ALA A 62 -9.17 32.84 -13.19
C ALA A 62 -10.45 32.85 -12.37
N THR A 63 -10.68 33.85 -11.55
CA THR A 63 -11.88 34.00 -10.70
C THR A 63 -12.20 32.73 -9.90
N SER A 64 -11.19 32.14 -9.22
CA SER A 64 -11.28 30.91 -8.43
C SER A 64 -11.63 29.64 -9.22
N LYS A 65 -11.52 29.65 -10.54
CA LYS A 65 -11.66 28.47 -11.40
C LYS A 65 -10.34 28.11 -12.07
N ASP A 66 -10.07 26.83 -12.19
CA ASP A 66 -8.93 26.31 -12.94
C ASP A 66 -9.26 26.42 -14.44
N VAL A 67 -8.58 27.33 -15.16
CA VAL A 67 -8.88 27.63 -16.55
C VAL A 67 -7.81 27.14 -17.54
N GLY A 68 -6.68 26.67 -17.05
CA GLY A 68 -5.61 26.21 -17.92
C GLY A 68 -4.42 25.63 -17.16
N TRP A 69 -3.39 25.28 -17.90
CA TRP A 69 -2.14 24.76 -17.38
C TRP A 69 -0.97 25.31 -18.20
N LYS A 70 0.12 25.63 -17.52
CA LYS A 70 1.39 26.01 -18.15
C LYS A 70 2.47 25.00 -17.80
N ARG A 71 3.31 24.67 -18.76
CA ARG A 71 4.45 23.76 -18.56
C ARG A 71 5.51 24.42 -17.68
N ALA A 72 6.15 23.63 -16.80
CA ALA A 72 7.32 24.11 -16.07
C ALA A 72 8.47 24.46 -17.02
N LEU A 73 9.22 25.50 -16.69
CA LEU A 73 10.43 25.90 -17.43
C LEU A 73 11.58 24.93 -17.14
N ASP A 74 11.67 24.47 -15.89
CA ASP A 74 12.70 23.56 -15.44
C ASP A 74 12.20 22.09 -15.43
N LYS A 75 13.17 21.16 -15.43
CA LYS A 75 12.89 19.73 -15.34
C LYS A 75 12.28 19.37 -13.98
N VAL A 76 11.03 18.92 -13.99
CA VAL A 76 10.34 18.43 -12.79
C VAL A 76 10.53 16.92 -12.67
N ILE A 77 10.97 16.47 -11.49
CA ILE A 77 11.05 15.04 -11.14
C ILE A 77 9.81 14.71 -10.34
N ILE A 78 9.01 13.77 -10.86
CA ILE A 78 7.76 13.32 -10.22
C ILE A 78 7.94 11.87 -9.83
N ASN A 79 7.81 11.58 -8.54
CA ASN A 79 7.77 10.23 -8.03
C ASN A 79 6.38 9.96 -7.45
N LYS A 80 5.84 8.78 -7.73
CA LYS A 80 4.53 8.33 -7.22
C LYS A 80 4.57 6.84 -6.91
N ALA A 81 3.74 6.42 -5.97
CA ALA A 81 3.33 5.03 -5.89
C ALA A 81 2.23 4.80 -6.95
N LEU A 82 2.27 3.65 -7.60
CA LEU A 82 1.25 3.21 -8.53
C LEU A 82 0.56 1.97 -7.98
N PHE A 83 -0.76 1.98 -8.01
CA PHE A 83 -1.63 0.88 -7.62
C PHE A 83 -2.54 0.59 -8.80
N CYS A 84 -2.41 -0.59 -9.36
CA CYS A 84 -3.10 -0.99 -10.57
C CYS A 84 -3.85 -2.28 -10.31
N LEU A 85 -5.17 -2.25 -10.47
CA LEU A 85 -6.01 -3.43 -10.44
C LEU A 85 -6.29 -3.87 -11.87
N THR A 86 -6.01 -5.12 -12.17
CA THR A 86 -6.34 -5.75 -13.46
C THR A 86 -7.78 -6.28 -13.46
N ASP A 87 -8.30 -6.58 -14.64
CA ASP A 87 -9.63 -7.21 -14.81
C ASP A 87 -9.67 -8.66 -14.25
N ASP A 88 -8.50 -9.26 -14.04
CA ASP A 88 -8.33 -10.57 -13.40
C ASP A 88 -8.26 -10.49 -11.87
N ASP A 89 -8.65 -9.36 -11.27
CA ASP A 89 -8.63 -9.11 -9.83
C ASP A 89 -7.22 -9.24 -9.19
N VAL A 90 -6.17 -8.90 -9.92
CA VAL A 90 -4.80 -8.86 -9.42
C VAL A 90 -4.33 -7.41 -9.28
N TRP A 91 -3.85 -7.07 -8.10
CA TRP A 91 -3.19 -5.81 -7.83
C TRP A 91 -1.71 -5.88 -8.16
N PHE A 92 -1.24 -4.92 -8.95
CA PHE A 92 0.17 -4.57 -9.10
C PHE A 92 0.44 -3.30 -8.32
N ILE A 93 1.35 -3.36 -7.36
CA ILE A 93 1.70 -2.26 -6.48
C ILE A 93 3.18 -1.94 -6.65
N PHE A 94 3.45 -0.73 -7.12
CA PHE A 94 4.81 -0.20 -7.26
C PHE A 94 4.97 0.95 -6.26
N PRO A 95 5.62 0.73 -5.10
CA PRO A 95 5.72 1.74 -4.04
C PRO A 95 6.43 3.02 -4.45
N LYS A 96 7.33 2.93 -5.43
CA LYS A 96 8.05 4.09 -5.93
C LYS A 96 8.32 3.97 -7.43
N CYS A 97 7.71 4.85 -8.20
CA CYS A 97 7.96 5.00 -9.63
C CYS A 97 8.35 6.43 -9.94
N ARG A 98 9.37 6.59 -10.75
CA ARG A 98 9.63 7.86 -11.43
C ARG A 98 8.67 7.98 -12.60
N ILE A 99 7.85 9.00 -12.59
CA ILE A 99 6.84 9.24 -13.62
C ILE A 99 7.45 10.04 -14.77
N VAL A 100 7.30 9.50 -15.97
CA VAL A 100 7.61 10.18 -17.23
C VAL A 100 6.31 10.28 -18.02
N SER A 101 5.86 11.50 -18.28
CA SER A 101 4.58 11.74 -18.94
C SER A 101 4.72 12.66 -20.13
N ARG A 102 3.89 12.44 -21.13
CA ARG A 102 3.79 13.26 -22.33
C ARG A 102 2.33 13.41 -22.76
N GLU A 103 2.04 14.51 -23.47
CA GLU A 103 0.77 14.62 -24.18
C GLU A 103 0.72 13.61 -25.32
N ALA A 104 -0.42 12.98 -25.48
CA ALA A 104 -0.68 11.98 -26.53
C ALA A 104 -2.12 12.14 -27.03
N ASN A 105 -2.38 11.59 -28.20
CA ASN A 105 -3.72 11.48 -28.74
C ASN A 105 -4.18 10.03 -28.58
N THR A 106 -5.41 9.87 -28.12
CA THR A 106 -6.07 8.56 -28.01
C THR A 106 -7.48 8.72 -28.58
N ASP A 107 -7.83 7.97 -29.59
CA ASP A 107 -9.14 7.95 -30.22
C ASP A 107 -9.76 9.34 -30.48
N LYS A 108 -9.00 10.22 -31.10
CA LYS A 108 -9.40 11.61 -31.40
C LYS A 108 -9.51 12.53 -30.19
N ALA A 109 -9.14 12.08 -29.01
CA ALA A 109 -9.08 12.88 -27.79
C ALA A 109 -7.63 13.11 -27.35
N ILE A 110 -7.41 14.21 -26.63
CA ILE A 110 -6.12 14.47 -26.00
C ILE A 110 -6.04 13.64 -24.72
N ALA A 111 -4.93 12.92 -24.55
CA ALA A 111 -4.64 12.12 -23.38
C ALA A 111 -3.26 12.46 -22.80
N ILE A 112 -2.98 12.00 -21.60
CA ILE A 112 -1.65 12.01 -21.00
C ILE A 112 -1.14 10.57 -21.02
N ALA A 113 -0.13 10.28 -21.86
CA ALA A 113 0.58 9.01 -21.78
C ALA A 113 1.56 9.07 -20.60
N VAL A 114 1.47 8.08 -19.74
CA VAL A 114 2.26 7.96 -18.51
C VAL A 114 3.09 6.69 -18.59
N LYS A 115 4.38 6.79 -18.29
CA LYS A 115 5.28 5.66 -18.07
C LYS A 115 5.88 5.79 -16.68
N GLY A 116 5.76 4.75 -15.87
CA GLY A 116 6.42 4.62 -14.58
C GLY A 116 7.74 3.87 -14.76
N LEU A 117 8.83 4.42 -14.29
CA LEU A 117 10.08 3.70 -14.14
C LEU A 117 10.16 3.24 -12.69
N VAL A 118 10.04 1.94 -12.46
CA VAL A 118 10.04 1.37 -11.12
C VAL A 118 11.40 1.58 -10.48
N GLN A 119 11.40 2.01 -9.24
CA GLN A 119 12.60 2.30 -8.47
C GLN A 119 12.54 1.58 -7.13
N GLU A 120 13.70 1.25 -6.60
CA GLU A 120 13.83 0.78 -5.23
C GLU A 120 13.36 1.87 -4.25
N PRO A 121 12.45 1.55 -3.31
CA PRO A 121 11.89 2.54 -2.37
C PRO A 121 12.93 3.17 -1.46
N GLY A 122 14.01 2.46 -1.15
CA GLY A 122 15.03 2.89 -0.21
C GLY A 122 14.58 2.78 1.26
N ILE A 123 13.59 1.95 1.52
CA ILE A 123 13.07 1.62 2.86
C ILE A 123 13.33 0.14 3.08
N GLU A 124 13.98 -0.19 4.20
CA GLU A 124 14.31 -1.57 4.55
C GLU A 124 13.05 -2.45 4.60
N GLY A 125 13.10 -3.62 3.97
CA GLY A 125 11.98 -4.57 3.91
C GLY A 125 10.86 -4.22 2.92
N VAL A 126 10.98 -3.12 2.17
CA VAL A 126 10.01 -2.74 1.14
C VAL A 126 10.54 -3.09 -0.25
N SER A 127 9.86 -4.02 -0.94
CA SER A 127 10.19 -4.38 -2.32
C SER A 127 9.78 -3.28 -3.31
N SER A 128 10.37 -3.30 -4.49
CA SER A 128 10.02 -2.41 -5.60
C SER A 128 8.68 -2.76 -6.24
N GLU A 129 8.21 -4.01 -6.08
CA GLU A 129 6.96 -4.51 -6.64
C GLU A 129 6.29 -5.51 -5.69
N TYR A 130 4.95 -5.47 -5.64
CA TYR A 130 4.11 -6.44 -4.97
C TYR A 130 2.93 -6.79 -5.86
N ASN A 131 2.59 -8.08 -5.89
CA ASN A 131 1.42 -8.59 -6.59
C ASN A 131 0.52 -9.33 -5.59
N TYR A 132 -0.77 -8.95 -5.56
CA TYR A 132 -1.76 -9.53 -4.65
C TYR A 132 -3.07 -9.78 -5.37
N GLU A 133 -3.74 -10.87 -5.07
CA GLU A 133 -5.15 -11.05 -5.39
C GLU A 133 -6.01 -10.03 -4.63
N GLU A 134 -7.03 -9.44 -5.25
CA GLU A 134 -7.88 -8.41 -4.63
C GLU A 134 -8.52 -8.88 -3.32
N GLY A 135 -8.95 -10.14 -3.27
CA GLY A 135 -9.51 -10.75 -2.07
C GLY A 135 -8.55 -10.76 -0.89
N GLN A 136 -7.26 -10.94 -1.14
CA GLN A 136 -6.22 -10.92 -0.09
C GLN A 136 -5.95 -9.51 0.42
N ILE A 137 -5.97 -8.49 -0.45
CA ILE A 137 -5.81 -7.09 -0.04
C ILE A 137 -7.00 -6.64 0.81
N LYS A 138 -8.22 -6.99 0.42
CA LYS A 138 -9.42 -6.69 1.22
C LYS A 138 -9.33 -7.31 2.61
N ALA A 139 -8.82 -8.54 2.71
CA ALA A 139 -8.59 -9.19 4.00
C ALA A 139 -7.52 -8.48 4.85
N LEU A 140 -6.44 -7.98 4.21
CA LEU A 140 -5.40 -7.20 4.90
C LEU A 140 -5.87 -5.81 5.36
N GLN A 141 -6.84 -5.22 4.67
CA GLN A 141 -7.43 -3.91 5.00
C GLN A 141 -8.63 -4.01 5.94
N ALA A 142 -9.11 -5.22 6.20
CA ALA A 142 -10.23 -5.46 7.08
C ALA A 142 -9.86 -5.15 8.54
N TRP A 143 -10.65 -4.32 9.20
CA TRP A 143 -10.48 -3.96 10.60
C TRP A 143 -11.57 -4.60 11.45
N THR A 144 -11.21 -5.03 12.64
CA THR A 144 -12.14 -5.47 13.67
C THR A 144 -11.90 -4.67 14.94
N THR A 145 -12.95 -4.18 15.57
CA THR A 145 -12.84 -3.51 16.87
C THR A 145 -13.04 -4.53 17.97
N VAL A 146 -12.00 -4.82 18.74
CA VAL A 146 -12.07 -5.67 19.93
C VAL A 146 -12.42 -4.79 21.13
N THR A 147 -13.50 -5.15 21.85
CA THR A 147 -13.98 -4.45 23.03
C THR A 147 -14.11 -5.41 24.20
N ILE A 148 -13.51 -5.10 25.33
CA ILE A 148 -13.67 -5.83 26.60
C ILE A 148 -14.70 -5.11 27.47
N VAL A 149 -15.66 -5.86 27.94
CA VAL A 149 -16.66 -5.40 28.92
C VAL A 149 -16.36 -6.08 30.27
N PRO A 150 -15.68 -5.39 31.20
CA PRO A 150 -15.30 -5.99 32.45
C PRO A 150 -16.46 -5.92 33.45
N THR A 151 -16.56 -6.93 34.32
CA THR A 151 -17.38 -6.94 35.53
C THR A 151 -16.47 -7.20 36.72
N PRO A 152 -16.31 -6.23 37.67
CA PRO A 152 -16.98 -4.93 37.76
C PRO A 152 -16.53 -3.95 36.64
N SER A 153 -17.41 -3.01 36.31
CA SER A 153 -17.22 -2.10 35.17
C SER A 153 -16.07 -1.10 35.28
N ASP A 154 -15.60 -0.88 36.50
CA ASP A 154 -14.48 -0.01 36.86
C ASP A 154 -13.13 -0.73 36.88
N ALA A 155 -13.08 -2.01 36.49
CA ALA A 155 -11.83 -2.73 36.31
C ALA A 155 -10.97 -2.11 35.20
N THR A 156 -9.66 -2.13 35.42
CA THR A 156 -8.69 -1.69 34.43
C THR A 156 -8.52 -2.77 33.35
N VAL A 157 -8.64 -2.36 32.10
CA VAL A 157 -8.45 -3.22 30.94
C VAL A 157 -7.21 -2.75 30.18
N LYS A 158 -6.34 -3.70 29.83
CA LYS A 158 -5.22 -3.47 28.91
C LYS A 158 -5.40 -4.37 27.69
N LEU A 159 -5.22 -3.80 26.50
CA LEU A 159 -5.15 -4.53 25.23
C LEU A 159 -3.75 -4.32 24.65
N ASP A 160 -3.01 -5.42 24.46
CA ASP A 160 -1.59 -5.42 24.05
C ASP A 160 -0.72 -4.45 24.88
N GLY A 161 -0.92 -4.47 26.21
CA GLY A 161 -0.20 -3.63 27.17
C GLY A 161 -0.70 -2.17 27.28
N VAL A 162 -1.59 -1.72 26.42
CA VAL A 162 -2.15 -0.35 26.44
C VAL A 162 -3.46 -0.32 27.24
N THR A 163 -3.59 0.61 28.18
CA THR A 163 -4.81 0.77 29.01
C THR A 163 -5.95 1.38 28.20
N VAL A 164 -6.74 0.51 27.58
CA VAL A 164 -7.93 0.85 26.79
C VAL A 164 -8.95 -0.28 26.88
N LYS A 165 -10.24 0.03 26.80
CA LYS A 165 -11.32 -0.98 26.78
C LYS A 165 -11.66 -1.45 25.35
N SER A 166 -11.23 -0.70 24.34
CA SER A 166 -11.51 -0.98 22.94
C SER A 166 -10.28 -0.67 22.09
N LYS A 167 -9.99 -1.54 21.13
CA LYS A 167 -8.86 -1.38 20.20
C LYS A 167 -9.25 -1.88 18.83
N GLN A 168 -8.95 -1.10 17.80
CA GLN A 168 -9.07 -1.52 16.41
C GLN A 168 -7.82 -2.27 15.99
N VAL A 169 -7.99 -3.42 15.37
CA VAL A 169 -6.93 -4.30 14.89
C VAL A 169 -7.28 -4.86 13.51
N ASN A 170 -6.29 -5.37 12.80
CA ASN A 170 -6.56 -6.06 11.54
C ASN A 170 -7.39 -7.32 11.78
N ALA A 171 -8.35 -7.59 10.90
CA ALA A 171 -9.11 -8.85 10.95
C ALA A 171 -8.15 -10.04 10.80
N GLY A 172 -8.32 -11.05 11.67
CA GLY A 172 -7.41 -12.18 11.78
C GLY A 172 -6.24 -11.98 12.75
N ALA A 173 -6.05 -10.77 13.32
CA ALA A 173 -5.04 -10.53 14.33
C ALA A 173 -5.41 -11.16 15.68
N THR A 174 -4.41 -11.40 16.52
CA THR A 174 -4.58 -11.82 17.92
C THR A 174 -4.28 -10.64 18.82
N VAL A 175 -5.18 -10.36 19.76
CA VAL A 175 -5.07 -9.29 20.76
C VAL A 175 -4.93 -9.91 22.15
N HIS A 176 -3.86 -9.56 22.85
CA HIS A 176 -3.70 -9.96 24.23
C HIS A 176 -4.47 -9.01 25.16
N TYR A 177 -5.28 -9.56 26.09
CA TYR A 177 -5.98 -8.77 27.07
C TYR A 177 -5.52 -9.08 28.49
N GLU A 178 -5.53 -8.08 29.33
CA GLU A 178 -5.35 -8.16 30.80
C GLU A 178 -6.44 -7.32 31.46
N VAL A 179 -7.19 -7.93 32.39
CA VAL A 179 -8.23 -7.24 33.16
C VAL A 179 -7.89 -7.38 34.64
N SER A 180 -7.74 -6.26 35.34
CA SER A 180 -7.32 -6.23 36.73
C SER A 180 -8.12 -5.22 37.57
N LYS A 181 -8.29 -5.54 38.84
CA LYS A 181 -8.87 -4.66 39.86
C LYS A 181 -8.36 -5.04 41.24
N VAL A 182 -8.14 -4.04 42.12
CA VAL A 182 -7.74 -4.26 43.52
C VAL A 182 -8.80 -5.12 44.22
N GLY A 183 -8.37 -6.17 44.92
CA GLY A 183 -9.23 -7.12 45.62
C GLY A 183 -9.85 -8.21 44.71
N TYR A 184 -9.40 -8.32 43.47
CA TYR A 184 -9.83 -9.35 42.52
C TYR A 184 -8.64 -10.07 41.88
N VAL A 185 -8.87 -11.27 41.45
CA VAL A 185 -7.89 -12.05 40.67
C VAL A 185 -7.79 -11.49 39.27
N THR A 186 -6.59 -11.11 38.81
CA THR A 186 -6.35 -10.63 37.45
C THR A 186 -6.62 -11.75 36.45
N GLN A 187 -7.33 -11.43 35.38
CA GLN A 187 -7.54 -12.32 34.25
C GLN A 187 -6.83 -11.80 33.00
N SER A 188 -6.17 -12.69 32.30
CA SER A 188 -5.51 -12.40 31.03
C SER A 188 -5.73 -13.53 30.02
N GLY A 189 -5.57 -13.24 28.75
CA GLY A 189 -5.67 -14.22 27.67
C GLY A 189 -5.64 -13.55 26.31
N ASP A 190 -5.86 -14.34 25.29
CA ASP A 190 -5.83 -13.90 23.91
C ASP A 190 -7.22 -13.94 23.28
N ILE A 191 -7.47 -12.99 22.39
CA ILE A 191 -8.64 -12.93 21.52
C ILE A 191 -8.11 -12.98 20.09
N LYS A 192 -8.44 -14.05 19.38
CA LYS A 192 -8.14 -14.17 17.97
C LYS A 192 -9.34 -13.71 17.16
N THR A 193 -9.17 -12.66 16.37
CA THR A 193 -10.17 -12.23 15.39
C THR A 193 -10.09 -13.09 14.14
N THR A 194 -11.17 -13.16 13.36
CA THR A 194 -11.18 -13.93 12.10
C THR A 194 -11.09 -12.97 10.90
N PRO A 195 -10.51 -13.39 9.76
CA PRO A 195 -10.44 -12.56 8.56
C PRO A 195 -11.81 -12.16 8.00
N SER A 196 -12.88 -12.87 8.35
CA SER A 196 -14.26 -12.56 7.94
C SER A 196 -14.95 -11.48 8.79
N GLU A 197 -14.34 -11.09 9.92
CA GLU A 197 -14.87 -10.05 10.82
C GLU A 197 -14.45 -8.65 10.37
N VAL A 198 -14.89 -8.27 9.16
CA VAL A 198 -14.60 -6.96 8.55
C VAL A 198 -15.56 -5.92 9.10
N ASP A 199 -15.03 -4.77 9.53
CA ASP A 199 -15.81 -3.64 10.07
C ASP A 199 -16.78 -4.02 11.20
N THR A 200 -16.44 -5.08 11.94
CA THR A 200 -17.25 -5.60 13.04
C THR A 200 -16.69 -5.19 14.40
N THR A 201 -17.53 -5.29 15.42
CA THR A 201 -17.12 -5.13 16.81
C THR A 201 -17.25 -6.46 17.53
N LEU A 202 -16.12 -7.04 17.93
CA LEU A 202 -16.06 -8.23 18.76
C LEU A 202 -16.08 -7.82 20.22
N LYS A 203 -17.19 -8.08 20.93
CA LYS A 203 -17.31 -7.83 22.37
C LYS A 203 -17.03 -9.09 23.15
N LYS A 204 -16.16 -8.99 24.17
CA LYS A 204 -15.88 -10.06 25.12
C LYS A 204 -16.16 -9.57 26.54
N GLU A 205 -17.03 -10.28 27.24
CA GLU A 205 -17.33 -10.00 28.65
C GLU A 205 -16.35 -10.78 29.53
N ILE A 206 -15.77 -10.09 30.53
CA ILE A 206 -14.82 -10.66 31.48
C ILE A 206 -15.30 -10.36 32.90
N THR A 207 -15.67 -11.40 33.65
CA THR A 207 -16.09 -11.26 35.05
C THR A 207 -14.93 -11.64 35.98
N LEU A 208 -14.45 -10.69 36.76
CA LEU A 208 -13.39 -10.92 37.75
C LEU A 208 -13.94 -11.61 39.01
N VAL A 209 -13.17 -12.51 39.55
CA VAL A 209 -13.46 -13.20 40.81
C VAL A 209 -12.75 -12.47 41.95
N LYS A 210 -13.42 -12.26 43.09
CA LYS A 210 -12.77 -11.66 44.30
C LYS A 210 -11.62 -12.54 44.75
N ALA A 211 -10.52 -11.92 45.10
CA ALA A 211 -9.43 -12.60 45.79
C ALA A 211 -9.90 -13.09 47.15
N GLN A 212 -9.57 -14.33 47.54
CA GLN A 212 -9.84 -14.79 48.90
C GLN A 212 -8.89 -14.07 49.87
N GLU A 213 -9.45 -13.43 50.87
CA GLU A 213 -8.68 -12.96 52.02
C GLU A 213 -8.40 -14.17 52.92
N TRP A 214 -7.12 -14.40 53.26
CA TRP A 214 -6.69 -15.41 54.22
C TRP A 214 -6.48 -14.78 55.57
#